data_9386af26e80d16e1b0b5231e36b60779
#
_entry.id   9386af26e80d16e1b0b5231e36b60779
#
_cell.length_a   1.000
_cell.length_b   1.000
_cell.length_c   1.000
_cell.angle_alpha   90.00
_cell.angle_beta   90.00
_cell.angle_gamma   90.00
#
_symmetry.space_group_name_H-M   'P 1'
#
loop_
_entity.id
_entity.type
_entity.pdbx_description
1 polymer ?
#
loop_
_entity_poly.entity_id
_entity_poly.type
_entity_poly.pdbx_seq_one_letter_code
_entity_poly.pdbx_strand_id
1 'polypeptide(L)'
;MDTRKRLQALQREANPVAAAAAPARAAVPDHPACMIGGGQTCEHALVDRDLNRLLFDYERTVRSRFTRIVDVLKRISTHQHDANFTERAQQLASEQLGFDLPSQVLEDAWVCGLDLSALHSRCIFSGLKSCVDNARAEQAGWRQRMPLDENFLRSCGYHTVDISPCSDGRLQGVSPYVLRILPGPNVRVKAYAGALFDVEVDVCDWAQREVERLSGAMVDGERLNYLKIAVYHFSSSSPNGHGCAAHGSNDRQATEAALKRLQHELRAAIDRTFGAGAAPDVLLIGVDTDLDALRIHLPDGFGEVNPHRYFETAQVYRDTLGLAPEAARKRIAEIVADAEGMGGWGQGNGRMHEGMRRLVLALAEANLSQIEYVIKHHTGRYATIGHDEECIVAGEAVRPLQLRNLFYFAHLDTIEEGAPDMDVGIEIFAKLNVAHGLPVPVLVHFEYDARIPESRERSIARGRRVRDAIEARYPDLVARGLLNCAIAVSDRTGGECCAFVADDAVDDH
;
A
#
# COMPACT_ATOMS: atom_id res chain seq x y z
N MET A 1 20.95 17.38 21.69
CA MET A 1 21.72 17.41 20.41
C MET A 1 21.47 18.75 19.77
N ASP A 2 22.52 19.48 19.41
CA ASP A 2 22.44 20.90 19.00
C ASP A 2 21.61 21.06 17.72
N THR A 3 20.53 21.82 17.78
CA THR A 3 19.61 22.14 16.67
C THR A 3 20.36 22.67 15.44
N ARG A 4 21.47 23.38 15.67
CA ARG A 4 22.36 23.86 14.61
C ARG A 4 23.01 22.74 13.80
N LYS A 5 23.31 21.59 14.43
CA LYS A 5 23.86 20.40 13.76
C LYS A 5 22.80 19.67 12.96
N ARG A 6 21.55 19.65 13.46
CA ARG A 6 20.39 19.08 12.71
C ARG A 6 20.05 19.93 11.49
N LEU A 7 20.08 21.25 11.63
CA LEU A 7 19.91 22.20 10.51
C LEU A 7 21.00 22.05 9.45
N GLN A 8 22.26 21.87 9.88
CA GLN A 8 23.37 21.64 8.96
C GLN A 8 23.26 20.30 8.23
N ALA A 9 22.72 19.28 8.87
CA ALA A 9 22.39 18.00 8.22
C ALA A 9 21.30 18.21 7.16
N LEU A 10 20.19 18.81 7.52
CA LEU A 10 19.11 19.18 6.57
C LEU A 10 19.61 20.07 5.43
N GLN A 11 20.54 21.02 5.71
CA GLN A 11 21.11 21.91 4.69
C GLN A 11 22.14 21.23 3.78
N ARG A 12 22.91 20.26 4.28
CA ARG A 12 23.90 19.54 3.47
C ARG A 12 23.28 18.59 2.47
N GLU A 13 22.09 18.10 2.75
CA GLU A 13 21.47 17.01 1.99
C GLU A 13 20.37 17.44 1.03
N ALA A 14 19.91 18.67 1.11
CA ALA A 14 19.11 19.27 0.03
C ALA A 14 19.90 19.47 -1.27
N ASN A 15 21.18 19.14 -1.29
CA ASN A 15 22.07 19.25 -2.44
C ASN A 15 22.58 17.94 -3.07
N PRO A 16 22.13 16.72 -2.76
CA PRO A 16 22.58 15.55 -3.50
C PRO A 16 21.91 15.39 -4.86
N VAL A 17 20.76 16.02 -5.09
CA VAL A 17 20.09 15.94 -6.41
C VAL A 17 20.82 16.77 -7.47
N ALA A 18 21.67 17.72 -7.06
CA ALA A 18 22.48 18.51 -7.99
C ALA A 18 23.92 17.98 -8.19
N ALA A 19 24.38 17.01 -7.38
CA ALA A 19 25.76 16.51 -7.41
C ALA A 19 25.90 15.02 -7.70
N ALA A 20 24.83 14.25 -7.75
CA ALA A 20 24.87 12.99 -8.46
C ALA A 20 24.80 13.30 -9.94
N ALA A 21 25.97 13.39 -10.59
CA ALA A 21 26.04 13.21 -12.04
C ALA A 21 25.14 12.03 -12.34
N ALA A 22 24.12 12.25 -13.16
CA ALA A 22 23.21 11.21 -13.59
C ALA A 22 24.08 9.97 -13.90
N PRO A 23 23.84 8.81 -13.27
CA PRO A 23 24.57 7.62 -13.63
C PRO A 23 24.43 7.56 -15.14
N ALA A 24 25.55 7.43 -15.83
CA ALA A 24 25.61 7.36 -17.28
C ALA A 24 24.46 6.43 -17.68
N ARG A 25 23.51 6.95 -18.48
CA ARG A 25 22.31 6.25 -18.91
C ARG A 25 22.72 4.82 -19.17
N ALA A 26 22.44 3.93 -18.21
CA ALA A 26 22.47 2.51 -18.50
C ALA A 26 21.53 2.39 -19.70
N ALA A 27 22.05 1.93 -20.83
CA ALA A 27 21.27 1.78 -22.03
C ALA A 27 19.99 1.06 -21.61
N VAL A 28 18.85 1.76 -21.73
CA VAL A 28 17.53 1.16 -21.55
C VAL A 28 17.61 -0.09 -22.43
N PRO A 29 17.47 -1.31 -21.90
CA PRO A 29 17.44 -2.48 -22.77
C PRO A 29 16.37 -2.18 -23.79
N ASP A 30 16.74 -2.20 -25.08
CA ASP A 30 15.86 -1.93 -26.20
C ASP A 30 14.56 -2.68 -25.95
N HIS A 31 13.52 -1.94 -25.60
CA HIS A 31 12.22 -2.54 -25.29
C HIS A 31 11.70 -3.09 -26.62
N PRO A 32 11.60 -4.42 -26.84
CA PRO A 32 11.24 -4.98 -28.14
C PRO A 32 9.91 -4.44 -28.68
N ALA A 33 9.06 -3.89 -27.83
CA ALA A 33 7.76 -3.32 -28.19
C ALA A 33 7.86 -1.92 -28.84
N CYS A 34 8.99 -1.20 -28.70
CA CYS A 34 9.18 0.13 -29.32
C CYS A 34 9.89 0.08 -30.68
N MET A 35 10.36 -1.09 -31.14
CA MET A 35 11.15 -1.25 -32.36
C MET A 35 10.31 -1.72 -33.56
N ILE A 36 9.01 -1.73 -33.47
CA ILE A 36 8.15 -1.98 -34.65
C ILE A 36 7.86 -0.65 -35.34
N GLY A 37 8.73 -0.27 -36.26
CA GLY A 37 8.50 0.66 -37.35
C GLY A 37 7.94 2.04 -37.02
N GLY A 38 8.81 3.06 -36.93
CA GLY A 38 8.44 4.45 -37.27
C GLY A 38 7.62 5.20 -36.26
N GLY A 39 8.13 5.54 -35.07
CA GLY A 39 7.70 6.74 -34.35
C GLY A 39 6.29 6.76 -33.73
N GLN A 40 5.45 5.75 -33.93
CA GLN A 40 4.15 5.61 -33.26
C GLN A 40 4.32 4.71 -32.04
N THR A 41 4.03 5.28 -30.86
CA THR A 41 3.85 4.49 -29.62
C THR A 41 2.69 3.54 -29.87
N CYS A 42 2.95 2.24 -30.00
CA CYS A 42 1.89 1.24 -30.10
C CYS A 42 1.05 1.29 -28.81
N GLU A 43 -0.17 1.73 -28.92
CA GLU A 43 -1.13 1.81 -27.83
C GLU A 43 -1.84 0.47 -27.70
N HIS A 44 -1.92 -0.07 -26.50
CA HIS A 44 -2.63 -1.33 -26.28
C HIS A 44 -4.16 -1.10 -26.32
N ALA A 45 -4.88 -1.94 -27.09
CA ALA A 45 -6.31 -1.71 -27.39
C ALA A 45 -7.26 -1.88 -26.18
N LEU A 46 -6.83 -2.61 -25.14
CA LEU A 46 -7.65 -2.87 -23.94
C LEU A 46 -7.36 -1.90 -22.77
N VAL A 47 -6.46 -0.94 -22.94
CA VAL A 47 -6.05 -0.03 -21.88
C VAL A 47 -7.03 1.13 -21.71
N ASP A 48 -7.52 1.36 -20.49
CA ASP A 48 -8.27 2.57 -20.10
C ASP A 48 -7.29 3.71 -19.75
N ARG A 49 -6.98 4.51 -20.76
CA ARG A 49 -6.05 5.66 -20.63
C ARG A 49 -6.65 6.83 -19.88
N ASP A 50 -7.97 6.96 -19.88
CA ASP A 50 -8.62 7.99 -19.10
C ASP A 50 -8.53 7.69 -17.62
N LEU A 51 -8.73 6.44 -17.22
CA LEU A 51 -8.51 6.00 -15.85
C LEU A 51 -7.05 6.20 -15.46
N ASN A 52 -6.10 5.82 -16.31
CA ASN A 52 -4.67 6.02 -16.05
C ASN A 52 -4.32 7.50 -15.84
N ARG A 53 -4.88 8.42 -16.64
CA ARG A 53 -4.67 9.85 -16.46
C ARG A 53 -5.23 10.35 -15.13
N LEU A 54 -6.44 9.93 -14.76
CA LEU A 54 -7.06 10.31 -13.48
C LEU A 54 -6.27 9.81 -12.28
N LEU A 55 -5.77 8.57 -12.33
CA LEU A 55 -4.90 8.01 -11.29
C LEU A 55 -3.57 8.74 -11.19
N PHE A 56 -2.97 9.10 -12.33
CA PHE A 56 -1.71 9.86 -12.35
C PHE A 56 -1.88 11.28 -11.79
N ASP A 57 -2.95 11.97 -12.16
CA ASP A 57 -3.24 13.30 -11.63
C ASP A 57 -3.49 13.25 -10.12
N TYR A 58 -4.19 12.24 -9.64
CA TYR A 58 -4.39 12.00 -8.21
C TYR A 58 -3.06 11.72 -7.49
N GLU A 59 -2.24 10.81 -7.98
CA GLU A 59 -0.92 10.50 -7.40
C GLU A 59 -0.06 11.77 -7.32
N ARG A 60 0.02 12.53 -8.41
CA ARG A 60 0.79 13.79 -8.46
C ARG A 60 0.29 14.80 -7.43
N THR A 61 -1.03 14.94 -7.28
CA THR A 61 -1.65 15.84 -6.32
C THR A 61 -1.27 15.45 -4.90
N VAL A 62 -1.40 14.18 -4.53
CA VAL A 62 -1.03 13.69 -3.19
C VAL A 62 0.46 13.88 -2.93
N ARG A 63 1.34 13.42 -3.83
CA ARG A 63 2.80 13.53 -3.64
C ARG A 63 3.27 14.97 -3.50
N SER A 64 2.65 15.91 -4.21
CA SER A 64 3.01 17.32 -4.14
C SER A 64 2.84 17.95 -2.75
N ARG A 65 2.05 17.34 -1.87
CA ARG A 65 1.87 17.80 -0.49
C ARG A 65 3.07 17.46 0.41
N PHE A 66 3.78 16.37 0.10
CA PHE A 66 4.92 15.89 0.90
C PHE A 66 6.25 16.43 0.38
N THR A 67 6.48 16.44 -0.92
CA THR A 67 7.76 16.83 -1.54
C THR A 67 8.22 18.23 -1.18
N ARG A 68 7.33 19.13 -0.74
CA ARG A 68 7.64 20.51 -0.37
C ARG A 68 8.00 20.69 1.12
N ILE A 69 7.68 19.71 1.97
CA ILE A 69 7.78 19.87 3.43
C ILE A 69 9.19 20.28 3.83
N VAL A 70 10.20 19.52 3.43
CA VAL A 70 11.59 19.77 3.81
C VAL A 70 12.06 21.15 3.36
N ASP A 71 11.75 21.57 2.14
CA ASP A 71 12.17 22.87 1.62
C ASP A 71 11.44 24.05 2.30
N VAL A 72 10.18 23.87 2.66
CA VAL A 72 9.43 24.88 3.42
C VAL A 72 9.98 25.01 4.83
N LEU A 73 10.23 23.88 5.52
CA LEU A 73 10.83 23.89 6.86
C LEU A 73 12.23 24.54 6.87
N LYS A 74 13.04 24.30 5.85
CA LYS A 74 14.34 24.99 5.69
C LYS A 74 14.16 26.51 5.61
N ARG A 75 13.21 26.97 4.80
CA ARG A 75 12.94 28.42 4.69
C ARG A 75 12.43 29.01 6.01
N ILE A 76 11.51 28.30 6.69
CA ILE A 76 11.03 28.72 8.00
C ILE A 76 12.21 28.86 8.97
N SER A 77 13.12 27.89 9.00
CA SER A 77 14.27 27.91 9.91
C SER A 77 15.22 29.06 9.68
N THR A 78 15.34 29.62 8.45
CA THR A 78 16.16 30.80 8.18
C THR A 78 15.65 32.07 8.82
N HIS A 79 14.37 32.11 9.20
CA HIS A 79 13.71 33.26 9.82
C HIS A 79 13.57 33.12 11.34
N GLN A 80 14.10 32.05 11.95
CA GLN A 80 13.94 31.75 13.38
C GLN A 80 14.26 32.90 14.34
N HIS A 81 15.13 33.82 13.94
CA HIS A 81 15.58 34.97 14.75
C HIS A 81 14.90 36.28 14.34
N ASP A 82 13.98 36.28 13.40
CA ASP A 82 13.22 37.45 12.99
C ASP A 82 12.21 37.84 14.06
N ALA A 83 11.97 39.13 14.29
CA ALA A 83 11.04 39.61 15.30
C ALA A 83 9.57 39.16 15.04
N ASN A 84 9.24 38.87 13.78
CA ASN A 84 7.92 38.38 13.34
C ASN A 84 7.97 36.90 12.88
N PHE A 85 8.83 36.10 13.50
CA PHE A 85 9.07 34.72 13.11
C PHE A 85 7.79 33.88 13.02
N THR A 86 6.97 33.90 14.08
CA THR A 86 5.74 33.07 14.15
C THR A 86 4.76 33.40 13.03
N GLU A 87 4.50 34.68 12.76
CA GLU A 87 3.62 35.12 11.68
C GLU A 87 4.14 34.68 10.31
N ARG A 88 5.45 34.84 10.10
CA ARG A 88 6.09 34.49 8.84
C ARG A 88 6.15 32.99 8.60
N ALA A 89 6.40 32.21 9.66
CA ALA A 89 6.38 30.76 9.61
C ALA A 89 4.98 30.23 9.27
N GLN A 90 3.94 30.78 9.90
CA GLN A 90 2.55 30.43 9.60
C GLN A 90 2.16 30.82 8.17
N GLN A 91 2.54 32.01 7.73
CA GLN A 91 2.29 32.43 6.34
C GLN A 91 2.94 31.47 5.34
N LEU A 92 4.22 31.12 5.52
CA LEU A 92 4.92 30.18 4.65
C LEU A 92 4.28 28.79 4.65
N ALA A 93 3.87 28.29 5.80
CA ALA A 93 3.21 27.00 5.91
C ALA A 93 1.84 27.02 5.24
N SER A 94 0.99 27.98 5.55
CA SER A 94 -0.35 28.11 4.97
C SER A 94 -0.29 28.26 3.44
N GLU A 95 0.60 29.13 2.90
CA GLU A 95 0.72 29.36 1.45
C GLU A 95 1.28 28.16 0.69
N GLN A 96 2.18 27.38 1.30
CA GLN A 96 2.96 26.39 0.57
C GLN A 96 2.66 24.94 0.93
N LEU A 97 2.22 24.69 2.17
CA LEU A 97 1.80 23.37 2.64
C LEU A 97 0.28 23.24 2.70
N GLY A 98 -0.45 24.36 2.80
CA GLY A 98 -1.91 24.39 2.85
C GLY A 98 -2.48 24.06 4.23
N PHE A 99 -1.67 24.16 5.29
CA PHE A 99 -2.09 23.99 6.69
C PHE A 99 -1.21 24.84 7.62
N ASP A 100 -1.71 25.10 8.82
CA ASP A 100 -1.01 25.86 9.85
C ASP A 100 -0.12 24.95 10.70
N LEU A 101 1.02 25.50 11.15
CA LEU A 101 1.93 24.84 12.08
C LEU A 101 1.41 25.01 13.52
N PRO A 102 1.75 24.12 14.46
CA PRO A 102 1.40 24.29 15.87
C PRO A 102 2.00 25.59 16.43
N SER A 103 1.15 26.49 16.93
CA SER A 103 1.59 27.78 17.46
C SER A 103 2.59 27.64 18.61
N GLN A 104 2.35 26.70 19.52
CA GLN A 104 3.23 26.40 20.64
C GLN A 104 4.69 26.12 20.20
N VAL A 105 4.88 25.29 19.18
CA VAL A 105 6.23 24.94 18.69
C VAL A 105 6.95 26.15 18.10
N LEU A 106 6.20 27.07 17.50
CA LEU A 106 6.76 28.31 16.94
C LEU A 106 7.08 29.34 18.03
N GLU A 107 6.24 29.46 19.05
CA GLU A 107 6.44 30.34 20.18
C GLU A 107 7.63 29.88 21.02
N ASP A 108 7.76 28.61 21.31
CA ASP A 108 8.86 28.01 22.06
C ASP A 108 10.20 28.09 21.31
N ALA A 109 10.17 28.23 19.98
CA ALA A 109 11.37 28.27 19.14
C ALA A 109 12.34 29.41 19.52
N TRP A 110 11.84 30.53 20.08
CA TRP A 110 12.66 31.64 20.55
C TRP A 110 13.52 31.23 21.77
N VAL A 111 13.00 30.42 22.67
CA VAL A 111 13.68 30.02 23.92
C VAL A 111 14.49 28.74 23.74
N CYS A 112 13.87 27.71 23.15
CA CYS A 112 14.41 26.35 23.08
C CYS A 112 15.08 26.04 21.74
N GLY A 113 14.94 26.91 20.75
CA GLY A 113 15.26 26.60 19.35
C GLY A 113 14.13 25.82 18.67
N LEU A 114 14.06 25.95 17.35
CA LEU A 114 13.04 25.27 16.55
C LEU A 114 13.28 23.77 16.50
N ASP A 115 12.35 22.96 17.00
CA ASP A 115 12.39 21.51 16.87
C ASP A 115 11.92 21.08 15.46
N LEU A 116 12.87 21.05 14.54
CA LEU A 116 12.61 20.64 13.15
C LEU A 116 12.19 19.17 13.04
N SER A 117 12.58 18.31 13.98
CA SER A 117 12.19 16.90 13.98
C SER A 117 10.69 16.76 14.26
N ALA A 118 10.24 17.41 15.35
CA ALA A 118 8.81 17.44 15.68
C ALA A 118 7.98 18.10 14.58
N LEU A 119 8.44 19.24 14.05
CA LEU A 119 7.75 19.95 12.95
C LEU A 119 7.67 19.10 11.68
N HIS A 120 8.74 18.41 11.30
CA HIS A 120 8.72 17.54 10.13
C HIS A 120 7.63 16.46 10.25
N SER A 121 7.60 15.72 11.36
CA SER A 121 6.59 14.69 11.58
C SER A 121 5.18 15.26 11.60
N ARG A 122 4.97 16.41 12.25
CA ARG A 122 3.67 17.11 12.24
C ARG A 122 3.24 17.51 10.83
N CYS A 123 4.14 18.01 10.00
CA CYS A 123 3.86 18.32 8.60
C CYS A 123 3.45 17.06 7.81
N ILE A 124 4.12 15.93 8.02
CA ILE A 124 3.74 14.65 7.41
C ILE A 124 2.31 14.26 7.84
N PHE A 125 2.00 14.30 9.14
CA PHE A 125 0.67 13.95 9.64
C PHE A 125 -0.41 14.92 9.15
N SER A 126 -0.15 16.22 9.12
CA SER A 126 -1.07 17.22 8.57
C SER A 126 -1.29 17.02 7.07
N GLY A 127 -0.25 16.68 6.32
CA GLY A 127 -0.32 16.32 4.91
C GLY A 127 -1.20 15.08 4.68
N LEU A 128 -1.03 14.03 5.50
CA LEU A 128 -1.88 12.83 5.46
C LEU A 128 -3.35 13.18 5.76
N LYS A 129 -3.59 13.95 6.83
CA LYS A 129 -4.94 14.42 7.18
C LYS A 129 -5.59 15.17 6.03
N SER A 130 -4.88 16.13 5.44
CA SER A 130 -5.37 16.89 4.27
C SER A 130 -5.70 15.98 3.08
N CYS A 131 -4.88 14.95 2.82
CA CYS A 131 -5.15 13.97 1.76
C CYS A 131 -6.42 13.16 2.06
N VAL A 132 -6.64 12.75 3.31
CA VAL A 132 -7.83 12.02 3.72
C VAL A 132 -9.08 12.88 3.60
N ASP A 133 -9.03 14.12 4.09
CA ASP A 133 -10.17 15.04 4.06
C ASP A 133 -10.63 15.35 2.62
N ASN A 134 -9.70 15.45 1.71
CA ASN A 134 -9.98 15.72 0.30
C ASN A 134 -10.22 14.47 -0.56
N ALA A 135 -9.95 13.26 -0.02
CA ALA A 135 -9.94 12.02 -0.79
C ALA A 135 -11.26 11.77 -1.53
N ARG A 136 -12.41 12.04 -0.91
CA ARG A 136 -13.72 11.82 -1.52
C ARG A 136 -13.90 12.62 -2.81
N ALA A 137 -13.49 13.88 -2.82
CA ALA A 137 -13.60 14.75 -3.99
C ALA A 137 -12.54 14.39 -5.04
N GLU A 138 -11.28 14.20 -4.61
CA GLU A 138 -10.15 13.94 -5.50
C GLU A 138 -10.21 12.56 -6.16
N GLN A 139 -10.84 11.59 -5.52
CA GLN A 139 -10.97 10.22 -6.03
C GLN A 139 -12.24 9.98 -6.84
N ALA A 140 -13.21 10.89 -6.83
CA ALA A 140 -14.53 10.66 -7.43
C ALA A 140 -14.43 10.22 -8.90
N GLY A 141 -13.55 10.84 -9.68
CA GLY A 141 -13.41 10.55 -11.12
C GLY A 141 -12.91 9.14 -11.41
N TRP A 142 -11.80 8.71 -10.76
CA TRP A 142 -11.23 7.40 -11.04
C TRP A 142 -12.01 6.26 -10.35
N ARG A 143 -12.65 6.52 -9.20
CA ARG A 143 -13.48 5.51 -8.52
C ARG A 143 -14.66 5.06 -9.35
N GLN A 144 -15.29 5.97 -10.10
CA GLN A 144 -16.42 5.65 -10.97
C GLN A 144 -16.03 4.82 -12.21
N ARG A 145 -14.75 4.82 -12.56
CA ARG A 145 -14.23 4.10 -13.73
C ARG A 145 -13.52 2.79 -13.38
N MET A 146 -13.41 2.46 -12.09
CA MET A 146 -12.69 1.26 -11.65
C MET A 146 -13.40 0.00 -12.18
N PRO A 147 -12.70 -0.88 -12.92
CA PRO A 147 -13.35 -2.00 -13.61
C PRO A 147 -13.80 -3.13 -12.69
N LEU A 148 -13.06 -3.37 -11.59
CA LEU A 148 -13.37 -4.44 -10.65
C LEU A 148 -13.99 -3.83 -9.39
N ASP A 149 -15.25 -3.45 -9.51
CA ASP A 149 -16.06 -2.94 -8.41
C ASP A 149 -16.73 -4.08 -7.62
N GLU A 150 -17.48 -3.73 -6.58
CA GLU A 150 -18.19 -4.69 -5.74
C GLU A 150 -19.20 -5.52 -6.52
N ASN A 151 -19.91 -4.93 -7.50
CA ASN A 151 -20.88 -5.64 -8.32
C ASN A 151 -20.19 -6.69 -9.19
N PHE A 152 -19.03 -6.34 -9.76
CA PHE A 152 -18.23 -7.30 -10.50
C PHE A 152 -17.74 -8.45 -9.63
N LEU A 153 -17.19 -8.15 -8.43
CA LEU A 153 -16.73 -9.18 -7.50
C LEU A 153 -17.87 -10.11 -7.06
N ARG A 154 -19.04 -9.56 -6.75
CA ARG A 154 -20.24 -10.37 -6.45
C ARG A 154 -20.65 -11.23 -7.65
N SER A 155 -20.59 -10.71 -8.88
CA SER A 155 -20.88 -11.48 -10.09
C SER A 155 -19.88 -12.63 -10.33
N CYS A 156 -18.68 -12.56 -9.73
CA CYS A 156 -17.71 -13.65 -9.69
C CYS A 156 -17.97 -14.63 -8.53
N GLY A 157 -18.96 -14.37 -7.68
CA GLY A 157 -19.31 -15.21 -6.54
C GLY A 157 -18.63 -14.82 -5.23
N TYR A 158 -18.11 -13.60 -5.09
CA TYR A 158 -17.40 -13.16 -3.88
C TYR A 158 -18.14 -12.05 -3.14
N HIS A 159 -18.41 -12.25 -1.85
CA HIS A 159 -18.96 -11.21 -0.97
C HIS A 159 -17.88 -10.40 -0.26
N THR A 160 -16.70 -10.97 -0.06
CA THR A 160 -15.56 -10.31 0.56
C THR A 160 -14.28 -10.71 -0.17
N VAL A 161 -13.42 -9.73 -0.43
CA VAL A 161 -12.06 -9.94 -0.94
C VAL A 161 -11.08 -9.40 0.09
N ASP A 162 -10.27 -10.28 0.66
CA ASP A 162 -9.25 -9.95 1.65
C ASP A 162 -7.88 -10.10 1.00
N ILE A 163 -7.16 -8.99 0.92
CA ILE A 163 -5.87 -8.88 0.25
C ILE A 163 -4.78 -8.68 1.29
N SER A 164 -3.83 -9.59 1.35
CA SER A 164 -2.65 -9.48 2.23
C SER A 164 -1.37 -9.30 1.41
N PRO A 165 -1.01 -8.03 1.12
CA PRO A 165 0.28 -7.71 0.51
C PRO A 165 1.41 -7.71 1.54
N CYS A 166 2.64 -7.69 1.04
CA CYS A 166 3.78 -7.30 1.88
C CYS A 166 3.60 -5.87 2.40
N SER A 167 4.13 -5.58 3.59
CA SER A 167 4.13 -4.25 4.23
C SER A 167 4.95 -3.20 3.46
N ASP A 168 5.76 -3.62 2.52
CA ASP A 168 6.61 -2.80 1.65
C ASP A 168 5.81 -1.70 0.96
N GLY A 169 6.27 -0.46 1.04
CA GLY A 169 5.60 0.71 0.46
C GLY A 169 5.36 0.60 -1.04
N ARG A 170 6.19 -0.18 -1.76
CA ARG A 170 5.98 -0.45 -3.20
C ARG A 170 4.69 -1.21 -3.48
N LEU A 171 4.11 -1.91 -2.48
CA LEU A 171 2.82 -2.58 -2.58
C LEU A 171 1.65 -1.76 -2.04
N GLN A 172 1.89 -0.56 -1.53
CA GLN A 172 0.79 0.36 -1.25
C GLN A 172 0.08 0.72 -2.55
N GLY A 173 -1.23 0.80 -2.52
CA GLY A 173 -2.01 0.97 -3.75
C GLY A 173 -2.18 -0.28 -4.60
N VAL A 174 -1.80 -1.47 -4.11
CA VAL A 174 -1.98 -2.73 -4.84
C VAL A 174 -3.42 -2.90 -5.33
N SER A 175 -4.42 -2.57 -4.50
CA SER A 175 -5.83 -2.69 -4.87
C SER A 175 -6.21 -1.76 -6.03
N PRO A 176 -6.10 -0.41 -5.94
CA PRO A 176 -6.58 0.48 -7.00
C PRO A 176 -5.64 0.56 -8.22
N TYR A 177 -4.33 0.42 -8.03
CA TYR A 177 -3.38 0.57 -9.14
C TYR A 177 -3.06 -0.76 -9.81
N VAL A 178 -2.56 -1.74 -9.05
CA VAL A 178 -2.03 -2.98 -9.62
C VAL A 178 -3.15 -3.95 -10.00
N LEU A 179 -4.12 -4.16 -9.09
CA LEU A 179 -5.23 -5.09 -9.31
C LEU A 179 -6.46 -4.44 -9.95
N ARG A 180 -6.52 -3.10 -9.98
CA ARG A 180 -7.70 -2.35 -10.47
C ARG A 180 -9.00 -2.75 -9.76
N ILE A 181 -8.90 -3.14 -8.48
CA ILE A 181 -10.04 -3.42 -7.61
C ILE A 181 -10.41 -2.13 -6.87
N LEU A 182 -11.69 -1.76 -6.93
CA LEU A 182 -12.20 -0.58 -6.23
C LEU A 182 -12.15 -0.80 -4.71
N PRO A 183 -11.37 0.01 -3.95
CA PRO A 183 -11.40 -0.05 -2.49
C PRO A 183 -12.80 0.24 -1.95
N GLY A 184 -13.27 -0.62 -1.05
CA GLY A 184 -14.61 -0.53 -0.46
C GLY A 184 -14.71 -1.35 0.84
N PRO A 185 -15.88 -1.36 1.48
CA PRO A 185 -16.07 -2.04 2.78
C PRO A 185 -15.86 -3.57 2.69
N ASN A 186 -16.11 -4.15 1.52
CA ASN A 186 -15.95 -5.57 1.27
C ASN A 186 -14.60 -5.93 0.61
N VAL A 187 -13.74 -4.94 0.39
CA VAL A 187 -12.34 -5.13 -0.05
C VAL A 187 -11.43 -4.70 1.09
N ARG A 188 -10.82 -5.67 1.74
CA ARG A 188 -9.95 -5.46 2.90
C ARG A 188 -8.50 -5.56 2.46
N VAL A 189 -7.65 -4.71 3.02
CA VAL A 189 -6.20 -4.77 2.79
C VAL A 189 -5.52 -4.80 4.14
N LYS A 190 -4.77 -5.89 4.41
CA LYS A 190 -3.99 -6.10 5.63
C LYS A 190 -2.57 -6.46 5.21
N ALA A 191 -1.63 -5.54 5.37
CA ALA A 191 -0.25 -5.74 4.95
C ALA A 191 0.60 -6.30 6.09
N TYR A 192 1.43 -7.29 5.75
CA TYR A 192 2.31 -7.97 6.69
C TYR A 192 3.70 -8.14 6.07
N ALA A 193 4.74 -8.06 6.87
CA ALA A 193 6.11 -8.28 6.38
C ALA A 193 6.21 -9.65 5.66
N GLY A 194 6.69 -9.63 4.41
CA GLY A 194 6.78 -10.84 3.59
C GLY A 194 5.45 -11.45 3.13
N ALA A 195 4.33 -10.73 3.27
CA ALA A 195 2.96 -11.22 3.04
C ALA A 195 2.57 -12.39 3.98
N LEU A 196 3.20 -12.46 5.17
CA LEU A 196 3.00 -13.53 6.16
C LEU A 196 1.87 -13.17 7.12
N PHE A 197 0.65 -13.08 6.60
CA PHE A 197 -0.54 -12.71 7.37
C PHE A 197 -0.79 -13.63 8.58
N ASP A 198 -1.44 -13.09 9.62
CA ASP A 198 -1.83 -13.86 10.80
C ASP A 198 -3.03 -14.75 10.49
N VAL A 199 -2.84 -16.05 10.70
CA VAL A 199 -3.86 -17.06 10.38
C VAL A 199 -5.03 -17.02 11.35
N GLU A 200 -4.78 -16.78 12.64
CA GLU A 200 -5.83 -16.75 13.65
C GLU A 200 -6.77 -15.56 13.44
N VAL A 201 -6.21 -14.41 13.16
CA VAL A 201 -6.98 -13.20 12.81
C VAL A 201 -7.80 -13.43 11.54
N ASP A 202 -7.20 -14.01 10.51
CA ASP A 202 -7.90 -14.28 9.26
C ASP A 202 -9.00 -15.32 9.39
N VAL A 203 -8.83 -16.34 10.25
CA VAL A 203 -9.90 -17.29 10.60
C VAL A 203 -11.05 -16.58 11.32
N CYS A 204 -10.76 -15.69 12.27
CA CYS A 204 -11.77 -14.90 12.96
C CYS A 204 -12.52 -13.97 12.01
N ASP A 205 -11.80 -13.28 11.12
CA ASP A 205 -12.37 -12.38 10.11
C ASP A 205 -13.28 -13.14 9.13
N TRP A 206 -12.82 -14.29 8.66
CA TRP A 206 -13.63 -15.16 7.81
C TRP A 206 -14.90 -15.62 8.54
N ALA A 207 -14.78 -16.12 9.76
CA ALA A 207 -15.92 -16.59 10.55
C ALA A 207 -16.94 -15.45 10.81
N GLN A 208 -16.48 -14.25 11.14
CA GLN A 208 -17.35 -13.09 11.30
C GLN A 208 -18.14 -12.80 10.01
N ARG A 209 -17.46 -12.80 8.84
CA ARG A 209 -18.11 -12.55 7.55
C ARG A 209 -19.11 -13.63 7.17
N GLU A 210 -18.82 -14.90 7.48
CA GLU A 210 -19.76 -15.98 7.27
C GLU A 210 -21.00 -15.86 8.18
N VAL A 211 -20.84 -15.45 9.44
CA VAL A 211 -21.96 -15.16 10.34
C VAL A 211 -22.80 -13.99 9.78
N GLU A 212 -22.18 -12.91 9.33
CA GLU A 212 -22.88 -11.78 8.71
C GLU A 212 -23.67 -12.24 7.45
N ARG A 213 -23.08 -13.07 6.61
CA ARG A 213 -23.75 -13.65 5.43
C ARG A 213 -24.93 -14.54 5.80
N LEU A 214 -24.74 -15.44 6.76
CA LEU A 214 -25.77 -16.38 7.20
C LEU A 214 -26.93 -15.72 7.96
N SER A 215 -26.66 -14.62 8.67
CA SER A 215 -27.70 -13.85 9.39
C SER A 215 -28.56 -12.97 8.48
N GLY A 216 -28.31 -12.96 7.16
CA GLY A 216 -29.03 -12.12 6.22
C GLY A 216 -28.64 -10.65 6.25
N ALA A 217 -27.57 -10.29 6.98
CA ALA A 217 -27.00 -8.95 6.94
C ALA A 217 -26.34 -8.61 5.60
N MET A 218 -26.02 -9.64 4.80
CA MET A 218 -25.64 -9.52 3.39
C MET A 218 -26.84 -9.94 2.53
N VAL A 219 -27.21 -9.08 1.61
CA VAL A 219 -28.41 -9.24 0.79
C VAL A 219 -28.36 -10.54 -0.03
N ASP A 220 -29.47 -11.29 0.07
CA ASP A 220 -29.99 -12.35 -0.80
C ASP A 220 -29.15 -13.59 -1.11
N GLY A 221 -29.60 -14.73 -0.59
CA GLY A 221 -29.73 -16.09 -1.19
C GLY A 221 -28.67 -16.65 -2.13
N GLU A 222 -27.75 -15.83 -2.60
CA GLU A 222 -26.65 -16.25 -3.45
C GLU A 222 -25.56 -16.93 -2.62
N ARG A 223 -25.05 -18.04 -3.14
CA ARG A 223 -23.88 -18.73 -2.56
C ARG A 223 -22.62 -17.92 -2.90
N LEU A 224 -22.39 -16.86 -2.14
CA LEU A 224 -21.18 -16.05 -2.27
C LEU A 224 -20.11 -16.57 -1.31
N ASN A 225 -18.86 -16.56 -1.78
CA ASN A 225 -17.70 -17.02 -1.05
C ASN A 225 -16.85 -15.85 -0.52
N TYR A 226 -16.00 -16.17 0.44
CA TYR A 226 -14.88 -15.31 0.83
C TYR A 226 -13.68 -15.63 -0.06
N LEU A 227 -12.96 -14.62 -0.53
CA LEU A 227 -11.73 -14.78 -1.27
C LEU A 227 -10.55 -14.20 -0.49
N LYS A 228 -9.53 -15.01 -0.24
CA LYS A 228 -8.25 -14.58 0.30
C LYS A 228 -7.20 -14.47 -0.81
N ILE A 229 -6.58 -13.30 -0.93
CA ILE A 229 -5.48 -13.05 -1.88
C ILE A 229 -4.21 -12.74 -1.09
N ALA A 230 -3.17 -13.57 -1.20
CA ALA A 230 -1.84 -13.22 -0.73
C ALA A 230 -1.04 -12.61 -1.87
N VAL A 231 -0.32 -11.51 -1.59
CA VAL A 231 0.44 -10.78 -2.60
C VAL A 231 1.89 -10.63 -2.16
N TYR A 232 2.77 -11.45 -2.71
CA TYR A 232 4.21 -11.28 -2.59
C TYR A 232 4.76 -10.38 -3.68
N HIS A 233 6.04 -9.98 -3.60
CA HIS A 233 6.65 -9.15 -4.63
C HIS A 233 8.07 -9.60 -4.97
N PHE A 234 8.48 -9.23 -6.17
CA PHE A 234 9.81 -9.46 -6.70
C PHE A 234 10.22 -8.29 -7.61
N SER A 235 11.47 -8.25 -8.04
CA SER A 235 11.95 -7.31 -9.05
C SER A 235 12.53 -8.08 -10.22
N SER A 236 12.03 -7.84 -11.41
CA SER A 236 12.53 -8.45 -12.63
C SER A 236 13.90 -7.90 -13.07
N SER A 237 14.19 -6.63 -12.76
CA SER A 237 15.46 -5.97 -13.12
C SER A 237 16.57 -6.21 -12.10
N SER A 238 16.23 -6.50 -10.85
CA SER A 238 17.19 -6.76 -9.77
C SER A 238 16.72 -7.88 -8.84
N PRO A 239 16.66 -9.14 -9.35
CA PRO A 239 16.06 -10.26 -8.63
C PRO A 239 16.70 -10.54 -7.26
N ASN A 240 17.99 -10.26 -7.12
CA ASN A 240 18.74 -10.52 -5.87
C ASN A 240 18.94 -9.27 -5.00
N GLY A 241 18.43 -8.11 -5.40
CA GLY A 241 18.71 -6.84 -4.71
C GLY A 241 17.48 -6.08 -4.25
N HIS A 242 16.38 -6.16 -4.98
CA HIS A 242 15.18 -5.33 -4.75
C HIS A 242 13.89 -6.15 -4.61
N GLY A 243 14.01 -7.44 -4.30
CA GLY A 243 12.88 -8.28 -3.93
C GLY A 243 12.40 -7.99 -2.49
N CYS A 244 11.65 -8.94 -1.95
CA CYS A 244 11.12 -8.84 -0.58
C CYS A 244 12.24 -8.98 0.46
N ALA A 245 12.45 -7.97 1.30
CA ALA A 245 13.47 -7.99 2.34
C ALA A 245 13.28 -9.14 3.34
N ALA A 246 12.03 -9.41 3.73
CA ALA A 246 11.69 -10.51 4.65
C ALA A 246 12.11 -11.91 4.13
N HIS A 247 12.31 -12.05 2.82
CA HIS A 247 12.75 -13.29 2.17
C HIS A 247 14.13 -13.17 1.51
N GLY A 248 14.94 -12.18 1.90
CA GLY A 248 16.27 -11.97 1.34
C GLY A 248 16.29 -11.77 -0.18
N SER A 249 15.25 -11.14 -0.72
CA SER A 249 15.02 -10.94 -2.16
C SER A 249 14.83 -12.25 -2.97
N ASN A 250 14.53 -13.36 -2.33
CA ASN A 250 14.32 -14.65 -2.98
C ASN A 250 12.82 -14.84 -3.30
N ASP A 251 12.43 -14.68 -4.57
CA ASP A 251 11.04 -14.78 -5.02
C ASP A 251 10.45 -16.19 -4.85
N ARG A 252 11.25 -17.24 -5.00
CA ARG A 252 10.81 -18.60 -4.75
C ARG A 252 10.48 -18.81 -3.29
N GLN A 253 11.31 -18.33 -2.37
CA GLN A 253 11.08 -18.43 -0.94
C GLN A 253 9.83 -17.63 -0.52
N ALA A 254 9.64 -16.43 -1.08
CA ALA A 254 8.43 -15.63 -0.87
C ALA A 254 7.17 -16.36 -1.35
N THR A 255 7.22 -16.97 -2.55
CA THR A 255 6.12 -17.76 -3.11
C THR A 255 5.77 -18.95 -2.23
N GLU A 256 6.78 -19.74 -1.82
CA GLU A 256 6.59 -20.95 -1.00
C GLU A 256 6.02 -20.59 0.40
N ALA A 257 6.50 -19.49 1.00
CA ALA A 257 6.03 -19.03 2.29
C ALA A 257 4.56 -18.56 2.24
N ALA A 258 4.19 -17.73 1.25
CA ALA A 258 2.82 -17.28 1.05
C ALA A 258 1.86 -18.45 0.75
N LEU A 259 2.31 -19.41 -0.08
CA LEU A 259 1.54 -20.61 -0.38
C LEU A 259 1.28 -21.47 0.86
N LYS A 260 2.31 -21.63 1.71
CA LYS A 260 2.16 -22.35 2.98
C LYS A 260 1.11 -21.69 3.88
N ARG A 261 1.13 -20.35 3.99
CA ARG A 261 0.12 -19.59 4.75
C ARG A 261 -1.29 -19.80 4.20
N LEU A 262 -1.49 -19.70 2.89
CA LEU A 262 -2.80 -19.84 2.27
C LEU A 262 -3.38 -21.25 2.41
N GLN A 263 -2.61 -22.28 2.08
CA GLN A 263 -3.14 -23.65 1.94
C GLN A 263 -2.95 -24.48 3.20
N HIS A 264 -1.74 -24.56 3.73
CA HIS A 264 -1.42 -25.47 4.82
C HIS A 264 -1.80 -24.92 6.19
N GLU A 265 -1.92 -23.59 6.31
CA GLU A 265 -2.25 -22.96 7.58
C GLU A 265 -3.70 -22.46 7.57
N LEU A 266 -4.07 -21.47 6.74
CA LEU A 266 -5.41 -20.87 6.76
C LEU A 266 -6.52 -21.88 6.35
N ARG A 267 -6.44 -22.43 5.13
CA ARG A 267 -7.49 -23.35 4.66
C ARG A 267 -7.60 -24.55 5.56
N ALA A 268 -6.47 -25.13 5.97
CA ALA A 268 -6.47 -26.29 6.87
C ALA A 268 -7.00 -25.95 8.27
N ALA A 269 -6.80 -24.74 8.79
CA ALA A 269 -7.36 -24.29 10.07
C ALA A 269 -8.89 -24.17 9.98
N ILE A 270 -9.40 -23.57 8.91
CA ILE A 270 -10.84 -23.39 8.69
C ILE A 270 -11.52 -24.77 8.49
N ASP A 271 -11.01 -25.62 7.60
CA ASP A 271 -11.58 -26.94 7.35
C ASP A 271 -11.59 -27.83 8.60
N ARG A 272 -10.54 -27.75 9.43
CA ARG A 272 -10.45 -28.50 10.69
C ARG A 272 -11.47 -28.01 11.71
N THR A 273 -11.73 -26.70 11.76
CA THR A 273 -12.60 -26.09 12.77
C THR A 273 -14.07 -26.15 12.37
N PHE A 274 -14.37 -25.93 11.10
CA PHE A 274 -15.74 -25.73 10.60
C PHE A 274 -16.22 -26.86 9.67
N GLY A 275 -15.35 -27.81 9.35
CA GLY A 275 -15.66 -28.97 8.50
C GLY A 275 -15.01 -28.86 7.11
N ALA A 276 -14.75 -30.04 6.52
CA ALA A 276 -14.13 -30.14 5.21
C ALA A 276 -14.97 -29.41 4.13
N GLY A 277 -14.30 -28.55 3.34
CA GLY A 277 -14.92 -27.72 2.31
C GLY A 277 -15.48 -26.38 2.81
N ALA A 278 -15.26 -26.02 4.09
CA ALA A 278 -15.61 -24.71 4.63
C ALA A 278 -14.60 -23.62 4.23
N ALA A 279 -13.38 -24.01 3.86
CA ALA A 279 -12.30 -23.09 3.55
C ALA A 279 -12.66 -22.13 2.40
N PRO A 280 -12.21 -20.85 2.50
CA PRO A 280 -12.41 -19.86 1.45
C PRO A 280 -11.65 -20.21 0.17
N ASP A 281 -12.05 -19.58 -0.92
CA ASP A 281 -11.22 -19.52 -2.11
C ASP A 281 -9.93 -18.74 -1.84
N VAL A 282 -8.85 -19.18 -2.46
CA VAL A 282 -7.54 -18.53 -2.31
C VAL A 282 -6.93 -18.23 -3.66
N LEU A 283 -6.20 -17.11 -3.74
CA LEU A 283 -5.41 -16.72 -4.90
C LEU A 283 -4.04 -16.23 -4.45
N LEU A 284 -2.99 -16.67 -5.13
CA LEU A 284 -1.63 -16.21 -4.91
C LEU A 284 -1.17 -15.34 -6.09
N ILE A 285 -0.70 -14.16 -5.78
CA ILE A 285 -0.24 -13.18 -6.78
C ILE A 285 1.17 -12.72 -6.43
N GLY A 286 2.07 -12.72 -7.40
CA GLY A 286 3.34 -12.02 -7.34
C GLY A 286 3.24 -10.69 -8.08
N VAL A 287 3.83 -9.62 -7.53
CA VAL A 287 3.92 -8.30 -8.18
C VAL A 287 5.38 -8.04 -8.54
N ASP A 288 5.65 -7.82 -9.81
CA ASP A 288 6.91 -7.24 -10.27
C ASP A 288 6.94 -5.76 -9.96
N THR A 289 7.69 -5.35 -8.96
CA THR A 289 7.74 -3.95 -8.50
C THR A 289 8.37 -2.99 -9.49
N ASP A 290 8.95 -3.47 -10.58
CA ASP A 290 9.49 -2.59 -11.63
C ASP A 290 8.39 -2.06 -12.56
N LEU A 291 7.40 -2.91 -12.90
CA LEU A 291 6.33 -2.63 -13.86
C LEU A 291 4.93 -2.73 -13.27
N ASP A 292 4.80 -3.15 -12.03
CA ASP A 292 3.53 -3.56 -11.41
C ASP A 292 2.80 -4.67 -12.19
N ALA A 293 3.55 -5.45 -12.96
CA ALA A 293 3.02 -6.61 -13.63
C ALA A 293 2.75 -7.76 -12.65
N LEU A 294 1.73 -8.56 -12.95
CA LEU A 294 1.30 -9.66 -12.09
C LEU A 294 1.89 -11.00 -12.56
N ARG A 295 2.26 -11.83 -11.61
CA ARG A 295 2.41 -13.27 -11.73
C ARG A 295 1.24 -13.91 -11.01
N ILE A 296 0.25 -14.44 -11.74
CA ILE A 296 -0.97 -14.99 -11.18
C ILE A 296 -0.85 -16.51 -11.14
N HIS A 297 -0.83 -17.07 -9.92
CA HIS A 297 -0.80 -18.51 -9.70
C HIS A 297 -2.22 -19.05 -9.66
N LEU A 298 -2.51 -20.03 -10.54
CA LEU A 298 -3.87 -20.52 -10.76
C LEU A 298 -4.24 -21.62 -9.76
N PRO A 299 -5.37 -21.50 -9.04
CA PRO A 299 -5.93 -22.60 -8.30
C PRO A 299 -6.51 -23.67 -9.24
N ASP A 300 -6.63 -24.90 -8.76
CA ASP A 300 -7.35 -25.98 -9.42
C ASP A 300 -8.84 -26.00 -9.05
N GLY A 301 -9.56 -27.05 -9.47
CA GLY A 301 -10.98 -27.21 -9.16
C GLY A 301 -11.30 -27.44 -7.67
N PHE A 302 -10.30 -27.75 -6.86
CA PHE A 302 -10.41 -27.87 -5.39
C PHE A 302 -9.91 -26.61 -4.67
N GLY A 303 -9.50 -25.57 -5.42
CA GLY A 303 -8.94 -24.35 -4.88
C GLY A 303 -7.52 -24.52 -4.36
N GLU A 304 -6.76 -25.52 -4.81
CA GLU A 304 -5.36 -25.68 -4.49
C GLU A 304 -4.49 -24.94 -5.50
N VAL A 305 -3.60 -24.07 -5.01
CA VAL A 305 -2.68 -23.29 -5.82
C VAL A 305 -1.36 -24.04 -5.99
N ASN A 306 -0.89 -24.14 -7.23
CA ASN A 306 0.40 -24.72 -7.53
C ASN A 306 1.41 -23.61 -7.89
N PRO A 307 2.59 -23.52 -7.23
CA PRO A 307 3.57 -22.47 -7.47
C PRO A 307 4.09 -22.45 -8.91
N HIS A 308 4.04 -23.57 -9.62
CA HIS A 308 4.52 -23.70 -11.01
C HIS A 308 3.43 -23.50 -12.07
N ARG A 309 2.18 -23.30 -11.65
CA ARG A 309 1.04 -23.10 -12.52
C ARG A 309 0.62 -21.64 -12.52
N TYR A 310 1.29 -20.84 -13.30
CA TYR A 310 1.07 -19.39 -13.35
C TYR A 310 1.25 -18.84 -14.77
N PHE A 311 0.82 -17.61 -14.96
CA PHE A 311 1.19 -16.77 -16.10
C PHE A 311 1.57 -15.36 -15.63
N GLU A 312 2.26 -14.62 -16.49
CA GLU A 312 2.73 -13.26 -16.21
C GLU A 312 2.05 -12.26 -17.14
N THR A 313 1.44 -11.21 -16.56
CA THR A 313 0.75 -10.17 -17.33
C THR A 313 1.70 -9.32 -18.15
N ALA A 314 3.00 -9.22 -17.80
CA ALA A 314 4.02 -8.62 -18.65
C ALA A 314 4.15 -9.36 -19.98
N GLN A 315 4.07 -10.69 -19.98
CA GLN A 315 4.06 -11.49 -21.22
C GLN A 315 2.73 -11.31 -21.96
N VAL A 316 1.61 -11.35 -21.22
CA VAL A 316 0.27 -11.09 -21.80
C VAL A 316 0.25 -9.74 -22.55
N TYR A 317 0.80 -8.67 -21.93
CA TYR A 317 0.88 -7.36 -22.57
C TYR A 317 1.64 -7.40 -23.89
N ARG A 318 2.79 -8.07 -23.91
CA ARG A 318 3.60 -8.23 -25.16
C ARG A 318 2.85 -9.02 -26.23
N ASP A 319 2.23 -10.14 -25.85
CA ASP A 319 1.58 -11.07 -26.77
C ASP A 319 0.27 -10.50 -27.37
N THR A 320 -0.31 -9.50 -26.71
CA THR A 320 -1.59 -8.90 -27.13
C THR A 320 -1.45 -7.48 -27.67
N LEU A 321 -0.22 -6.90 -27.59
CA LEU A 321 0.04 -5.58 -28.15
C LEU A 321 -0.18 -5.56 -29.67
N GLY A 322 -0.93 -4.57 -30.16
CA GLY A 322 -1.27 -4.43 -31.57
C GLY A 322 -2.44 -5.30 -32.06
N LEU A 323 -3.00 -6.15 -31.21
CA LEU A 323 -4.22 -6.89 -31.53
C LEU A 323 -5.48 -6.02 -31.36
N ALA A 324 -6.51 -6.28 -32.16
CA ALA A 324 -7.85 -5.73 -31.92
C ALA A 324 -8.42 -6.25 -30.58
N PRO A 325 -9.34 -5.51 -29.92
CA PRO A 325 -9.83 -5.85 -28.57
C PRO A 325 -10.31 -7.29 -28.42
N GLU A 326 -11.12 -7.79 -29.34
CA GLU A 326 -11.65 -9.15 -29.30
C GLU A 326 -10.54 -10.20 -29.48
N ALA A 327 -9.58 -9.96 -30.36
CA ALA A 327 -8.44 -10.86 -30.56
C ALA A 327 -7.53 -10.86 -29.34
N ALA A 328 -7.31 -9.70 -28.70
CA ALA A 328 -6.55 -9.59 -27.47
C ALA A 328 -7.21 -10.37 -26.33
N ARG A 329 -8.52 -10.21 -26.09
CA ARG A 329 -9.27 -10.97 -25.07
C ARG A 329 -9.24 -12.47 -25.34
N LYS A 330 -9.40 -12.89 -26.60
CA LYS A 330 -9.27 -14.29 -26.97
C LYS A 330 -7.88 -14.82 -26.64
N ARG A 331 -6.83 -14.06 -26.94
CA ARG A 331 -5.45 -14.46 -26.64
C ARG A 331 -5.19 -14.55 -25.13
N ILE A 332 -5.73 -13.63 -24.34
CA ILE A 332 -5.69 -13.71 -22.87
C ILE A 332 -6.34 -15.01 -22.37
N ALA A 333 -7.51 -15.33 -22.88
CA ALA A 333 -8.22 -16.55 -22.51
C ALA A 333 -7.44 -17.84 -22.88
N GLU A 334 -6.76 -17.84 -24.02
CA GLU A 334 -5.87 -18.93 -24.44
C GLU A 334 -4.69 -19.08 -23.48
N ILE A 335 -4.00 -17.97 -23.13
CA ILE A 335 -2.86 -17.99 -22.20
C ILE A 335 -3.28 -18.53 -20.82
N VAL A 336 -4.43 -18.08 -20.32
CA VAL A 336 -4.97 -18.60 -19.03
C VAL A 336 -5.29 -20.09 -19.13
N ALA A 337 -5.90 -20.54 -20.24
CA ALA A 337 -6.21 -21.96 -20.45
C ALA A 337 -4.95 -22.82 -20.58
N ASP A 338 -3.93 -22.33 -21.26
CA ASP A 338 -2.61 -22.99 -21.37
C ASP A 338 -1.97 -23.13 -19.98
N ALA A 339 -2.00 -22.05 -19.17
CA ALA A 339 -1.48 -22.06 -17.81
C ALA A 339 -2.26 -23.01 -16.89
N GLU A 340 -3.57 -23.17 -17.06
CA GLU A 340 -4.37 -24.17 -16.36
C GLU A 340 -3.93 -25.61 -16.69
N GLY A 341 -3.45 -25.84 -17.90
CA GLY A 341 -2.92 -27.15 -18.35
C GLY A 341 -1.51 -27.47 -17.86
N MET A 342 -0.76 -26.46 -17.40
CA MET A 342 0.61 -26.65 -16.90
C MET A 342 0.59 -27.37 -15.55
N GLY A 343 1.57 -28.24 -15.31
CA GLY A 343 1.78 -28.80 -13.98
C GLY A 343 1.63 -30.29 -13.85
N GLY A 344 1.29 -31.03 -14.90
CA GLY A 344 1.52 -32.49 -15.03
C GLY A 344 0.96 -33.41 -13.93
N TRP A 345 0.18 -32.91 -12.98
CA TRP A 345 -0.45 -33.68 -11.93
C TRP A 345 -1.74 -34.28 -12.46
N GLY A 346 -1.80 -35.55 -12.38
CA GLY A 346 -2.76 -36.46 -12.97
C GLY A 346 -4.17 -35.90 -13.18
N GLN A 347 -4.82 -36.37 -14.20
CA GLN A 347 -6.14 -36.06 -14.74
C GLN A 347 -7.32 -35.95 -13.72
N GLY A 348 -7.13 -35.30 -12.56
CA GLY A 348 -8.15 -35.33 -11.49
C GLY A 348 -8.56 -33.98 -10.92
N ASN A 349 -7.70 -32.97 -10.94
CA ASN A 349 -7.97 -31.78 -10.12
C ASN A 349 -8.81 -30.69 -10.80
N GLY A 350 -9.27 -30.91 -12.02
CA GLY A 350 -10.22 -30.00 -12.67
C GLY A 350 -9.69 -28.60 -12.97
N ARG A 351 -10.51 -27.81 -13.64
CA ARG A 351 -10.28 -26.39 -13.90
C ARG A 351 -10.81 -25.57 -12.74
N MET A 352 -10.30 -24.32 -12.60
CA MET A 352 -10.91 -23.32 -11.75
C MET A 352 -12.43 -23.27 -11.96
N HIS A 353 -13.18 -22.99 -10.88
CA HIS A 353 -14.60 -22.70 -11.06
C HIS A 353 -14.80 -21.41 -11.85
N GLU A 354 -15.96 -21.22 -12.45
CA GLU A 354 -16.24 -20.14 -13.41
C GLU A 354 -16.06 -18.75 -12.81
N GLY A 355 -16.45 -18.52 -11.56
CA GLY A 355 -16.27 -17.23 -10.88
C GLY A 355 -14.79 -16.85 -10.72
N MET A 356 -13.95 -17.80 -10.27
CA MET A 356 -12.50 -17.59 -10.18
C MET A 356 -11.88 -17.33 -11.57
N ARG A 357 -12.31 -18.09 -12.57
CA ARG A 357 -11.83 -17.89 -13.95
C ARG A 357 -12.17 -16.49 -14.46
N ARG A 358 -13.39 -16.00 -14.24
CA ARG A 358 -13.81 -14.63 -14.61
C ARG A 358 -12.95 -13.58 -13.89
N LEU A 359 -12.70 -13.76 -12.60
CA LEU A 359 -11.84 -12.85 -11.84
C LEU A 359 -10.40 -12.83 -12.38
N VAL A 360 -9.80 -14.00 -12.62
CA VAL A 360 -8.44 -14.10 -13.16
C VAL A 360 -8.31 -13.44 -14.53
N LEU A 361 -9.26 -13.66 -15.42
CA LEU A 361 -9.29 -13.00 -16.74
C LEU A 361 -9.41 -11.48 -16.61
N ALA A 362 -10.28 -11.02 -15.73
CA ALA A 362 -10.47 -9.58 -15.50
C ALA A 362 -9.23 -8.93 -14.85
N LEU A 363 -8.58 -9.61 -13.91
CA LEU A 363 -7.30 -9.14 -13.32
C LEU A 363 -6.23 -9.04 -14.39
N ALA A 364 -6.12 -10.04 -15.28
CA ALA A 364 -5.16 -10.03 -16.37
C ALA A 364 -5.41 -8.86 -17.33
N GLU A 365 -6.65 -8.65 -17.77
CA GLU A 365 -7.01 -7.53 -18.65
C GLU A 365 -6.79 -6.17 -17.97
N ALA A 366 -7.25 -6.02 -16.73
CA ALA A 366 -7.14 -4.78 -15.97
C ALA A 366 -5.69 -4.36 -15.69
N ASN A 367 -4.81 -5.33 -15.42
CA ASN A 367 -3.40 -5.05 -15.15
C ASN A 367 -2.64 -4.56 -16.39
N LEU A 368 -3.11 -4.82 -17.61
CA LEU A 368 -2.52 -4.22 -18.81
C LEU A 368 -2.55 -2.68 -18.76
N SER A 369 -3.61 -2.12 -18.16
CA SER A 369 -3.69 -0.68 -17.91
C SER A 369 -2.63 -0.20 -16.94
N GLN A 370 -2.29 -0.99 -15.90
CA GLN A 370 -1.23 -0.64 -14.96
C GLN A 370 0.16 -0.72 -15.60
N ILE A 371 0.41 -1.73 -16.39
CA ILE A 371 1.68 -1.86 -17.14
C ILE A 371 1.86 -0.63 -18.06
N GLU A 372 0.83 -0.25 -18.85
CA GLU A 372 0.92 0.96 -19.70
C GLU A 372 1.04 2.24 -18.87
N TYR A 373 0.41 2.31 -17.69
CA TYR A 373 0.59 3.42 -16.75
C TYR A 373 2.07 3.62 -16.39
N VAL A 374 2.76 2.55 -15.99
CA VAL A 374 4.18 2.61 -15.64
C VAL A 374 5.02 2.97 -16.87
N ILE A 375 4.75 2.38 -18.03
CA ILE A 375 5.46 2.68 -19.28
C ILE A 375 5.35 4.17 -19.64
N LYS A 376 4.16 4.75 -19.55
CA LYS A 376 3.91 6.13 -20.00
C LYS A 376 4.29 7.19 -18.96
N HIS A 377 4.00 6.94 -17.70
CA HIS A 377 4.18 7.95 -16.64
C HIS A 377 5.49 7.81 -15.88
N HIS A 378 6.14 6.64 -15.94
CA HIS A 378 7.39 6.32 -15.23
C HIS A 378 8.51 5.87 -16.18
N THR A 379 8.44 6.25 -17.46
CA THR A 379 9.50 6.00 -18.49
C THR A 379 9.89 4.53 -18.68
N GLY A 380 8.91 3.62 -18.59
CA GLY A 380 9.08 2.19 -18.86
C GLY A 380 9.22 1.32 -17.62
N ARG A 381 9.64 1.90 -16.49
CA ARG A 381 9.61 1.29 -15.16
C ARG A 381 9.67 2.39 -14.11
N TYR A 382 9.32 2.07 -12.90
CA TYR A 382 9.49 3.02 -11.80
C TYR A 382 10.95 3.45 -11.67
N ALA A 383 11.20 4.76 -11.67
CA ALA A 383 12.55 5.33 -11.55
C ALA A 383 13.17 4.96 -10.19
N THR A 384 12.36 4.97 -9.14
CA THR A 384 12.72 4.52 -7.81
C THR A 384 12.18 3.11 -7.64
N ILE A 385 13.03 2.11 -7.82
CA ILE A 385 12.72 0.70 -7.52
C ILE A 385 12.91 0.37 -6.04
N GLY A 386 13.39 1.33 -5.25
CA GLY A 386 13.58 1.28 -3.81
C GLY A 386 12.43 1.96 -3.05
N HIS A 387 12.73 2.29 -1.81
CA HIS A 387 11.84 2.89 -0.84
C HIS A 387 11.87 4.43 -0.95
N ASP A 388 10.73 5.07 -0.75
CA ASP A 388 10.53 6.52 -0.76
C ASP A 388 9.29 6.88 0.10
N GLU A 389 9.11 6.16 1.20
CA GLU A 389 7.96 6.31 2.07
C GLU A 389 8.09 7.55 2.95
N GLU A 390 6.96 8.24 3.18
CA GLU A 390 6.89 9.46 3.98
C GLU A 390 6.66 9.15 5.48
N CYS A 391 6.01 8.04 5.81
CA CYS A 391 5.80 7.60 7.19
C CYS A 391 5.54 6.09 7.30
N ILE A 392 5.55 5.59 8.55
CA ILE A 392 5.03 4.27 8.89
C ILE A 392 3.58 4.44 9.35
N VAL A 393 2.66 3.60 8.85
CA VAL A 393 1.31 3.42 9.38
C VAL A 393 1.27 2.07 10.08
N ALA A 394 0.93 2.08 11.37
CA ALA A 394 0.83 0.90 12.20
C ALA A 394 -0.63 0.71 12.68
N GLY A 395 -1.11 -0.52 12.68
CA GLY A 395 -2.49 -0.85 13.09
C GLY A 395 -3.38 -1.16 11.89
N GLU A 396 -4.42 -0.38 11.65
CA GLU A 396 -5.35 -0.58 10.54
C GLU A 396 -5.09 0.40 9.39
N ALA A 397 -5.42 0.00 8.15
CA ALA A 397 -5.16 0.80 6.97
C ALA A 397 -5.89 2.14 6.98
N VAL A 398 -5.23 3.20 6.57
CA VAL A 398 -5.87 4.48 6.23
C VAL A 398 -6.49 4.33 4.84
N ARG A 399 -7.72 3.84 4.79
CA ARG A 399 -8.41 3.39 3.55
C ARG A 399 -8.39 4.37 2.39
N PRO A 400 -8.55 5.70 2.58
CA PRO A 400 -8.54 6.63 1.45
C PRO A 400 -7.18 6.76 0.77
N LEU A 401 -6.08 6.40 1.46
CA LEU A 401 -4.73 6.63 0.96
C LEU A 401 -4.06 5.32 0.59
N GLN A 402 -4.14 4.96 -0.67
CA GLN A 402 -3.48 3.78 -1.23
C GLN A 402 -2.64 4.19 -2.43
N LEU A 403 -1.40 4.56 -2.19
CA LEU A 403 -0.45 5.01 -3.18
C LEU A 403 0.92 4.34 -2.95
N ARG A 404 1.54 3.90 -4.02
CA ARG A 404 2.89 3.34 -3.99
C ARG A 404 3.86 4.26 -3.25
N ASN A 405 4.67 3.72 -2.37
CA ASN A 405 5.70 4.44 -1.59
C ASN A 405 5.18 5.69 -0.85
N LEU A 406 3.90 5.71 -0.44
CA LEU A 406 3.41 6.79 0.40
C LEU A 406 3.72 6.50 1.87
N PHE A 407 3.53 5.26 2.29
CA PHE A 407 3.89 4.81 3.63
C PHE A 407 4.24 3.31 3.66
N TYR A 408 5.05 2.93 4.62
CA TYR A 408 5.19 1.54 5.05
C TYR A 408 3.98 1.19 5.90
N PHE A 409 3.27 0.11 5.58
CA PHE A 409 2.07 -0.25 6.32
C PHE A 409 2.25 -1.58 7.05
N ALA A 410 2.22 -1.56 8.38
CA ALA A 410 2.21 -2.74 9.25
C ALA A 410 0.82 -2.93 9.88
N HIS A 411 0.07 -3.93 9.43
CA HIS A 411 -1.14 -4.33 10.12
C HIS A 411 -0.78 -4.97 11.45
N LEU A 412 -1.41 -4.53 12.55
CA LEU A 412 -1.17 -5.07 13.88
C LEU A 412 -2.37 -5.85 14.37
N ASP A 413 -2.15 -7.13 14.63
CA ASP A 413 -3.18 -8.07 15.04
C ASP A 413 -3.37 -8.07 16.55
N THR A 414 -2.28 -7.99 17.31
CA THR A 414 -2.31 -7.93 18.75
C THR A 414 -1.77 -6.58 19.27
N ILE A 415 -2.30 -6.16 20.39
CA ILE A 415 -2.02 -4.85 20.98
C ILE A 415 -0.60 -4.82 21.55
N GLU A 416 -0.16 -5.93 22.12
CA GLU A 416 1.08 -6.06 22.86
C GLU A 416 2.28 -6.33 21.95
N GLU A 417 2.04 -6.89 20.78
CA GLU A 417 3.09 -7.28 19.84
C GLU A 417 3.50 -6.15 18.90
N GLY A 418 2.96 -4.96 19.04
CA GLY A 418 3.09 -3.78 18.16
C GLY A 418 4.35 -3.61 17.33
N ALA A 419 5.18 -4.66 17.22
CA ALA A 419 6.49 -4.35 16.80
C ALA A 419 7.27 -5.27 15.86
N PRO A 420 7.12 -6.59 15.76
CA PRO A 420 8.02 -7.34 14.88
C PRO A 420 7.93 -6.90 13.42
N ASP A 421 6.73 -6.62 12.94
CA ASP A 421 6.53 -6.16 11.56
C ASP A 421 7.02 -4.73 11.33
N MET A 422 7.17 -3.95 12.40
CA MET A 422 7.74 -2.60 12.32
C MET A 422 9.26 -2.60 12.17
N ASP A 423 9.98 -3.65 12.58
CA ASP A 423 11.44 -3.69 12.49
C ASP A 423 11.92 -3.43 11.06
N VAL A 424 11.25 -4.03 10.08
CA VAL A 424 11.57 -3.80 8.66
C VAL A 424 11.31 -2.36 8.25
N GLY A 425 10.18 -1.77 8.68
CA GLY A 425 9.88 -0.37 8.43
C GLY A 425 10.91 0.57 9.06
N ILE A 426 11.26 0.35 10.32
CA ILE A 426 12.28 1.14 11.02
C ILE A 426 13.66 1.01 10.34
N GLU A 427 14.04 -0.19 9.86
CA GLU A 427 15.29 -0.37 9.10
C GLU A 427 15.28 0.42 7.78
N ILE A 428 14.15 0.46 7.07
CA ILE A 428 13.96 1.29 5.87
C ILE A 428 14.16 2.77 6.24
N PHE A 429 13.45 3.26 7.25
CA PHE A 429 13.54 4.65 7.68
C PHE A 429 14.87 5.02 8.32
N ALA A 430 15.62 4.06 8.85
CA ALA A 430 17.00 4.29 9.29
C ALA A 430 17.87 4.80 8.12
N LYS A 431 17.64 4.31 6.91
CA LYS A 431 18.33 4.74 5.68
C LYS A 431 17.71 5.99 5.07
N LEU A 432 16.39 6.08 4.99
CA LEU A 432 15.68 7.20 4.36
C LEU A 432 15.76 8.49 5.20
N ASN A 433 15.55 8.39 6.51
CA ASN A 433 15.39 9.53 7.39
C ASN A 433 16.52 9.68 8.43
N VAL A 434 16.75 8.64 9.25
CA VAL A 434 17.64 8.73 10.41
C VAL A 434 19.08 9.01 10.02
N ALA A 435 19.58 8.40 8.93
CA ALA A 435 20.90 8.67 8.39
C ALA A 435 21.07 10.13 8.00
N HIS A 436 20.00 10.83 7.72
CA HIS A 436 19.93 12.21 7.29
C HIS A 436 19.50 13.18 8.41
N GLY A 437 19.35 12.68 9.62
CA GLY A 437 18.94 13.49 10.78
C GLY A 437 17.46 13.85 10.80
N LEU A 438 16.66 13.21 9.95
CA LEU A 438 15.20 13.32 9.95
C LEU A 438 14.58 12.28 10.88
N PRO A 439 13.39 12.54 11.45
CA PRO A 439 12.69 11.61 12.29
C PRO A 439 12.01 10.51 11.48
N VAL A 440 11.61 9.47 12.15
CA VAL A 440 10.67 8.45 11.67
C VAL A 440 9.27 8.84 12.13
N PRO A 441 8.39 9.35 11.24
CA PRO A 441 7.00 9.58 11.59
C PRO A 441 6.26 8.24 11.63
N VAL A 442 5.52 7.98 12.72
CA VAL A 442 4.70 6.79 12.88
C VAL A 442 3.27 7.21 13.18
N LEU A 443 2.34 6.84 12.31
CA LEU A 443 0.90 7.01 12.54
C LEU A 443 0.32 5.69 13.04
N VAL A 444 -0.13 5.66 14.29
CA VAL A 444 -0.91 4.55 14.84
C VAL A 444 -2.38 4.80 14.54
N HIS A 445 -2.97 3.96 13.69
CA HIS A 445 -4.33 4.17 13.21
C HIS A 445 -5.22 2.97 13.50
N PHE A 446 -6.40 3.23 14.08
CA PHE A 446 -7.44 2.22 14.31
C PHE A 446 -8.82 2.70 13.87
N GLU A 447 -9.63 1.77 13.38
CA GLU A 447 -11.02 2.02 13.06
C GLU A 447 -11.93 1.68 14.25
N TYR A 448 -13.04 2.42 14.36
CA TYR A 448 -14.11 2.13 15.31
C TYR A 448 -15.46 2.09 14.58
N ASP A 449 -16.48 1.56 15.22
CA ASP A 449 -17.86 1.58 14.73
C ASP A 449 -18.69 2.49 15.64
N ALA A 450 -19.09 3.66 15.13
CA ALA A 450 -19.85 4.66 15.89
C ALA A 450 -21.20 4.14 16.43
N ARG A 451 -21.71 3.03 15.88
CA ARG A 451 -22.95 2.38 16.36
C ARG A 451 -22.72 1.58 17.65
N ILE A 452 -21.48 1.30 18.01
CA ILE A 452 -21.12 0.54 19.20
C ILE A 452 -20.67 1.52 20.29
N PRO A 453 -21.37 1.58 21.44
CA PRO A 453 -20.99 2.47 22.55
C PRO A 453 -19.52 2.31 22.95
N GLU A 454 -18.84 3.41 23.23
CA GLU A 454 -17.44 3.49 23.67
C GLU A 454 -16.42 2.86 22.69
N SER A 455 -16.85 2.55 21.46
CA SER A 455 -15.95 1.95 20.46
C SER A 455 -14.79 2.89 20.10
N ARG A 456 -15.06 4.19 20.00
CA ARG A 456 -14.05 5.21 19.73
C ARG A 456 -12.99 5.28 20.83
N GLU A 457 -13.43 5.36 22.07
CA GLU A 457 -12.56 5.42 23.27
C GLU A 457 -11.70 4.16 23.40
N ARG A 458 -12.27 2.99 23.11
CA ARG A 458 -11.52 1.72 23.08
C ARG A 458 -10.47 1.69 21.98
N SER A 459 -10.78 2.22 20.80
CA SER A 459 -9.80 2.31 19.70
C SER A 459 -8.68 3.29 20.04
N ILE A 460 -8.98 4.43 20.69
CA ILE A 460 -7.97 5.35 21.21
C ILE A 460 -7.08 4.66 22.26
N ALA A 461 -7.69 3.97 23.24
CA ALA A 461 -6.93 3.25 24.27
C ALA A 461 -6.04 2.15 23.67
N ARG A 462 -6.51 1.47 22.61
CA ARG A 462 -5.72 0.52 21.82
C ARG A 462 -4.54 1.22 21.16
N GLY A 463 -4.80 2.37 20.51
CA GLY A 463 -3.75 3.17 19.87
C GLY A 463 -2.66 3.61 20.83
N ARG A 464 -3.02 4.06 22.04
CA ARG A 464 -2.05 4.43 23.09
C ARG A 464 -1.15 3.24 23.49
N ARG A 465 -1.73 2.06 23.75
CA ARG A 465 -0.96 0.87 24.09
C ARG A 465 0.01 0.44 22.98
N VAL A 466 -0.43 0.53 21.71
CA VAL A 466 0.44 0.22 20.56
C VAL A 466 1.56 1.25 20.43
N ARG A 467 1.26 2.54 20.56
CA ARG A 467 2.29 3.60 20.58
C ARG A 467 3.33 3.33 21.66
N ASP A 468 2.88 3.10 22.89
CA ASP A 468 3.76 2.86 24.04
C ASP A 468 4.64 1.62 23.82
N ALA A 469 4.10 0.56 23.20
CA ALA A 469 4.87 -0.64 22.85
C ALA A 469 5.92 -0.35 21.76
N ILE A 470 5.58 0.46 20.76
CA ILE A 470 6.51 0.89 19.71
C ILE A 470 7.65 1.74 20.32
N GLU A 471 7.33 2.72 21.15
CA GLU A 471 8.31 3.58 21.79
C GLU A 471 9.24 2.78 22.74
N ALA A 472 8.70 1.83 23.47
CA ALA A 472 9.48 0.93 24.33
C ALA A 472 10.43 0.02 23.54
N ARG A 473 10.07 -0.34 22.29
CA ARG A 473 10.92 -1.17 21.43
C ARG A 473 12.10 -0.41 20.83
N TYR A 474 11.95 0.89 20.57
CA TYR A 474 12.99 1.73 19.95
C TYR A 474 13.46 2.87 20.85
N PRO A 475 13.92 2.59 22.09
CA PRO A 475 14.21 3.63 23.08
C PRO A 475 15.33 4.57 22.64
N ASP A 476 16.29 4.12 21.84
CA ASP A 476 17.37 4.96 21.32
C ASP A 476 16.87 6.03 20.34
N LEU A 477 15.89 5.70 19.51
CA LEU A 477 15.26 6.67 18.60
C LEU A 477 14.42 7.69 19.37
N VAL A 478 13.67 7.23 20.37
CA VAL A 478 12.89 8.08 21.28
C VAL A 478 13.81 9.06 22.02
N ALA A 479 14.85 8.57 22.68
CA ALA A 479 15.81 9.41 23.41
C ALA A 479 16.51 10.47 22.53
N ARG A 480 16.65 10.19 21.24
CA ARG A 480 17.22 11.12 20.26
C ARG A 480 16.18 12.06 19.65
N GLY A 481 14.90 11.93 19.98
CA GLY A 481 13.80 12.67 19.33
C GLY A 481 13.64 12.34 17.85
N LEU A 482 14.01 11.12 17.44
CA LEU A 482 13.96 10.66 16.04
C LEU A 482 12.84 9.64 15.79
N LEU A 483 12.01 9.33 16.77
CA LEU A 483 10.78 8.57 16.62
C LEU A 483 9.63 9.45 17.09
N ASN A 484 8.71 9.79 16.21
CA ASN A 484 7.57 10.64 16.52
C ASN A 484 6.29 9.90 16.18
N CYS A 485 5.55 9.51 17.20
CA CYS A 485 4.29 8.79 17.05
C CYS A 485 3.10 9.75 17.14
N ALA A 486 2.09 9.51 16.31
CA ALA A 486 0.77 10.13 16.43
C ALA A 486 -0.31 9.05 16.41
N ILE A 487 -1.43 9.31 17.08
CA ILE A 487 -2.58 8.39 17.08
C ILE A 487 -3.71 9.03 16.30
N ALA A 488 -4.34 8.26 15.43
CA ALA A 488 -5.56 8.66 14.74
C ALA A 488 -6.60 7.53 14.74
N VAL A 489 -7.87 7.91 14.70
CA VAL A 489 -8.98 6.97 14.61
C VAL A 489 -9.92 7.32 13.46
N SER A 490 -10.59 6.33 12.89
CA SER A 490 -11.58 6.51 11.83
C SER A 490 -12.87 5.76 12.14
N ASP A 491 -14.01 6.38 11.84
CA ASP A 491 -15.29 5.71 11.87
C ASP A 491 -15.49 4.87 10.60
N ARG A 492 -15.55 3.56 10.72
CA ARG A 492 -15.81 2.66 9.59
C ARG A 492 -17.18 2.79 8.96
N THR A 493 -18.10 3.46 9.65
CA THR A 493 -19.46 3.76 9.13
C THR A 493 -19.50 4.99 8.23
N GLY A 494 -18.39 5.71 8.07
CA GLY A 494 -18.22 6.82 7.14
C GLY A 494 -18.40 8.21 7.77
N GLY A 495 -18.38 8.30 9.10
CA GLY A 495 -18.38 9.56 9.83
C GLY A 495 -17.01 10.23 9.87
N GLU A 496 -16.36 10.17 11.01
CA GLU A 496 -15.03 10.75 11.24
C GLU A 496 -13.95 9.95 10.48
N CYS A 497 -13.05 10.62 9.78
CA CYS A 497 -11.97 9.95 9.04
C CYS A 497 -10.61 10.52 9.46
N CYS A 498 -9.71 9.65 9.91
CA CYS A 498 -8.35 9.98 10.35
C CYS A 498 -8.32 11.18 11.33
N ALA A 499 -9.12 11.10 12.39
CA ALA A 499 -9.12 12.11 13.44
C ALA A 499 -7.95 11.88 14.38
N PHE A 500 -7.07 12.86 14.47
CA PHE A 500 -5.93 12.81 15.38
C PHE A 500 -6.40 12.96 16.83
N VAL A 501 -5.79 12.16 17.70
CA VAL A 501 -6.04 12.20 19.15
C VAL A 501 -5.04 13.18 19.76
N ALA A 502 -5.53 14.17 20.50
CA ALA A 502 -4.67 15.05 21.27
C ALA A 502 -3.93 14.24 22.34
N ASP A 503 -2.65 14.50 22.52
CA ASP A 503 -1.92 13.95 23.66
C ASP A 503 -2.38 14.67 24.93
N ASP A 504 -2.88 13.92 25.91
CA ASP A 504 -3.38 14.44 27.20
C ASP A 504 -2.29 15.19 28.03
N ALA A 505 -1.09 15.35 27.49
CA ALA A 505 0.05 15.97 28.15
C ALA A 505 0.28 17.45 27.79
N VAL A 506 -0.52 18.06 26.90
CA VAL A 506 -0.25 19.43 26.38
C VAL A 506 -1.41 20.40 26.59
N ASP A 507 -2.60 19.93 26.99
CA ASP A 507 -3.78 20.82 27.13
C ASP A 507 -4.09 21.27 28.56
N ASP A 508 -3.23 20.99 29.56
CA ASP A 508 -3.34 21.59 30.88
C ASP A 508 -2.15 22.55 31.12
N HIS A 509 -2.21 23.76 30.52
CA HIS A 509 -1.80 25.03 31.16
C HIS A 509 -1.98 26.19 30.17
#